data_4b5347996394c270879b1bd9d6129ef0
#
_entry.id   4b5347996394c270879b1bd9d6129ef0
#
_cell.length_a   1.000
_cell.length_b   1.000
_cell.length_c   1.000
_cell.angle_alpha   90.00
_cell.angle_beta   90.00
_cell.angle_gamma   90.00
#
_symmetry.space_group_name_H-M   'P 1'
#
loop_
_entity.id
_entity.type
_entity.pdbx_description
1 polymer ?
#
loop_
_entity_poly.entity_id
_entity_poly.type
_entity_poly.pdbx_seq_one_letter_code
_entity_poly.pdbx_strand_id
1 'polypeptide(L)'
;KVANHVLTYERISGSSPKHDLIAIDALQRLAKQNGRDRDPAFQERLGKAGIDVIAHIAMHRFAVEQVKAGKSLGFNTSAMKIAGADALHGVTDLLLDAAGTDAASEEKPVDDGQALDALGLFLLSRRATIWGGAAEIQRNIIAERILGFPRSWR
;
A
#
# COMPACT_ATOMS: atom_id res chain seq x y z
N LYS A 1 9.94 26.64 1.33
CA LYS A 1 10.36 25.98 0.06
C LYS A 1 11.09 24.66 0.31
N VAL A 2 12.09 24.61 1.23
CA VAL A 2 12.88 23.39 1.53
C VAL A 2 12.00 22.26 2.04
N ALA A 3 11.12 22.51 3.01
CA ALA A 3 10.23 21.48 3.59
C ALA A 3 9.35 20.78 2.53
N ASN A 4 8.76 21.55 1.60
CA ASN A 4 7.94 20.96 0.53
C ASN A 4 8.77 20.09 -0.43
N HIS A 5 10.02 20.46 -0.66
CA HIS A 5 10.92 19.67 -1.51
C HIS A 5 11.28 18.34 -0.83
N VAL A 6 11.66 18.37 0.45
CA VAL A 6 11.97 17.18 1.24
C VAL A 6 10.76 16.25 1.32
N LEU A 7 9.56 16.78 1.62
CA LEU A 7 8.32 16.01 1.68
C LEU A 7 7.95 15.31 0.36
N THR A 8 8.31 15.92 -0.79
CA THR A 8 8.07 15.29 -2.09
C THR A 8 8.91 14.03 -2.27
N TYR A 9 10.20 14.10 -1.92
CA TYR A 9 11.09 12.94 -1.99
C TYR A 9 10.75 11.88 -0.93
N GLU A 10 10.40 12.30 0.27
CA GLU A 10 9.92 11.40 1.33
C GLU A 10 8.69 10.60 0.88
N ARG A 11 7.73 11.24 0.19
CA ARG A 11 6.56 10.55 -0.35
C ARG A 11 6.90 9.48 -1.38
N ILE A 12 7.92 9.71 -2.22
CA ILE A 12 8.38 8.71 -3.19
C ILE A 12 9.01 7.51 -2.47
N SER A 13 9.93 7.75 -1.55
CA SER A 13 10.60 6.69 -0.81
C SER A 13 9.66 5.96 0.14
N GLY A 14 8.77 6.70 0.82
CA GLY A 14 7.77 6.16 1.74
C GLY A 14 6.61 5.42 1.04
N SER A 15 6.40 5.68 -0.27
CA SER A 15 5.43 4.97 -1.10
C SER A 15 6.10 3.90 -1.98
N SER A 16 7.22 3.33 -1.53
CA SER A 16 7.82 2.20 -2.25
C SER A 16 6.91 0.97 -2.19
N PRO A 17 6.64 0.29 -3.31
CA PRO A 17 5.78 -0.90 -3.35
C PRO A 17 6.44 -2.15 -2.74
N LYS A 18 7.58 -2.00 -2.09
CA LYS A 18 8.32 -3.12 -1.47
C LYS A 18 7.48 -3.89 -0.45
N HIS A 19 6.74 -3.17 0.40
CA HIS A 19 5.90 -3.80 1.42
C HIS A 19 4.69 -4.52 0.81
N ASP A 20 4.11 -3.96 -0.26
CA ASP A 20 3.02 -4.60 -1.00
C ASP A 20 3.47 -5.91 -1.62
N LEU A 21 4.68 -5.90 -2.24
CA LEU A 21 5.25 -7.10 -2.87
C LEU A 21 5.55 -8.19 -1.84
N ILE A 22 6.09 -7.84 -0.68
CA ILE A 22 6.35 -8.79 0.41
C ILE A 22 5.03 -9.36 0.93
N ALA A 23 4.04 -8.52 1.16
CA ALA A 23 2.76 -8.94 1.72
C ALA A 23 1.96 -9.81 0.75
N ILE A 24 1.92 -9.47 -0.55
CA ILE A 24 1.17 -10.25 -1.54
C ILE A 24 1.83 -11.60 -1.82
N ASP A 25 3.15 -11.67 -1.79
CA ASP A 25 3.89 -12.92 -1.95
C ASP A 25 3.63 -13.86 -0.75
N ALA A 26 3.70 -13.34 0.48
CA ALA A 26 3.34 -14.09 1.69
C ALA A 26 1.87 -14.56 1.67
N LEU A 27 0.95 -13.70 1.22
CA LEU A 27 -0.46 -14.03 1.06
C LEU A 27 -0.67 -15.19 0.08
N GLN A 28 0.00 -15.16 -1.07
CA GLN A 28 -0.12 -16.22 -2.08
C GLN A 28 0.42 -17.57 -1.56
N ARG A 29 1.54 -17.55 -0.84
CA ARG A 29 2.10 -18.76 -0.24
C ARG A 29 1.17 -19.33 0.84
N LEU A 30 0.70 -18.49 1.75
CA LEU A 30 -0.22 -18.91 2.81
C LEU A 30 -1.54 -19.46 2.25
N ALA A 31 -2.09 -18.81 1.23
CA ALA A 31 -3.32 -19.28 0.58
C ALA A 31 -3.16 -20.68 -0.05
N LYS A 32 -1.99 -20.96 -0.63
CA LYS A 32 -1.67 -22.31 -1.13
C LYS A 32 -1.56 -23.34 -0.01
N GLN A 33 -0.88 -22.99 1.09
CA GLN A 33 -0.67 -23.89 2.23
C GLN A 33 -1.97 -24.32 2.88
N ASN A 34 -2.92 -23.40 3.04
CA ASN A 34 -4.20 -23.66 3.71
C ASN A 34 -5.37 -23.94 2.73
N GLY A 35 -5.09 -24.03 1.42
CA GLY A 35 -6.08 -24.39 0.38
C GLY A 35 -7.05 -23.28 0.02
N ARG A 36 -6.87 -22.06 0.53
CA ARG A 36 -7.70 -20.88 0.18
C ARG A 36 -7.56 -20.49 -1.30
N ASP A 37 -6.45 -20.85 -1.93
CA ASP A 37 -6.22 -20.65 -3.36
C ASP A 37 -7.23 -21.41 -4.25
N ARG A 38 -8.05 -22.32 -3.69
CA ARG A 38 -9.11 -23.04 -4.41
C ARG A 38 -10.50 -22.42 -4.22
N ASP A 39 -10.63 -21.45 -3.33
CA ASP A 39 -11.89 -20.75 -3.09
C ASP A 39 -12.07 -19.64 -4.13
N PRO A 40 -13.11 -19.69 -5.00
CA PRO A 40 -13.32 -18.68 -6.03
C PRO A 40 -13.53 -17.27 -5.47
N ALA A 41 -14.19 -17.13 -4.31
CA ALA A 41 -14.42 -15.84 -3.68
C ALA A 41 -13.11 -15.23 -3.14
N PHE A 42 -12.24 -16.08 -2.60
CA PHE A 42 -10.91 -15.65 -2.18
C PHE A 42 -10.04 -15.26 -3.38
N GLN A 43 -10.08 -16.02 -4.46
CA GLN A 43 -9.37 -15.74 -5.71
C GLN A 43 -9.79 -14.40 -6.34
N GLU A 44 -11.09 -14.06 -6.31
CA GLU A 44 -11.57 -12.75 -6.78
C GLU A 44 -10.96 -11.61 -5.94
N ARG A 45 -10.96 -11.73 -4.63
CA ARG A 45 -10.38 -10.75 -3.70
C ARG A 45 -8.86 -10.62 -3.89
N LEU A 46 -8.17 -11.75 -4.06
CA LEU A 46 -6.73 -11.80 -4.35
C LEU A 46 -6.42 -11.12 -5.69
N GLY A 47 -7.24 -11.36 -6.71
CA GLY A 47 -7.12 -10.70 -8.01
C GLY A 47 -7.27 -9.18 -7.90
N LYS A 48 -8.24 -8.68 -7.15
CA LYS A 48 -8.41 -7.24 -6.89
C LYS A 48 -7.20 -6.64 -6.18
N ALA A 49 -6.75 -7.26 -5.09
CA ALA A 49 -5.56 -6.82 -4.37
C ALA A 49 -4.32 -6.80 -5.28
N GLY A 50 -4.17 -7.80 -6.14
CA GLY A 50 -3.09 -7.87 -7.14
C GLY A 50 -3.13 -6.72 -8.15
N ILE A 51 -4.32 -6.34 -8.63
CA ILE A 51 -4.49 -5.20 -9.53
C ILE A 51 -4.07 -3.90 -8.85
N ASP A 52 -4.47 -3.68 -7.60
CA ASP A 52 -4.11 -2.49 -6.84
C ASP A 52 -2.60 -2.39 -6.62
N VAL A 53 -1.95 -3.50 -6.30
CA VAL A 53 -0.48 -3.57 -6.19
C VAL A 53 0.20 -3.25 -7.51
N ILE A 54 -0.27 -3.82 -8.64
CA ILE A 54 0.29 -3.55 -9.97
C ILE A 54 0.11 -2.06 -10.34
N ALA A 55 -1.05 -1.49 -10.05
CA ALA A 55 -1.31 -0.07 -10.27
C ALA A 55 -0.36 0.82 -9.44
N HIS A 56 -0.15 0.50 -8.16
CA HIS A 56 0.81 1.20 -7.31
C HIS A 56 2.25 1.09 -7.84
N ILE A 57 2.68 -0.11 -8.26
CA ILE A 57 3.99 -0.31 -8.89
C ILE A 57 4.15 0.57 -10.13
N ALA A 58 3.15 0.61 -11.00
CA ALA A 58 3.17 1.42 -12.22
C ALA A 58 3.30 2.92 -11.90
N MET A 59 2.51 3.42 -10.93
CA MET A 59 2.59 4.80 -10.46
C MET A 59 3.95 5.14 -9.87
N HIS A 60 4.51 4.25 -9.06
CA HIS A 60 5.83 4.44 -8.45
C HIS A 60 6.94 4.46 -9.52
N ARG A 61 6.91 3.52 -10.47
CA ARG A 61 7.86 3.50 -11.60
C ARG A 61 7.78 4.78 -12.43
N PHE A 62 6.58 5.23 -12.74
CA PHE A 62 6.39 6.51 -13.44
C PHE A 62 7.00 7.67 -12.65
N ALA A 63 6.76 7.76 -11.35
CA ALA A 63 7.33 8.79 -10.48
C ALA A 63 8.87 8.77 -10.51
N VAL A 64 9.48 7.59 -10.39
CA VAL A 64 10.93 7.42 -10.45
C VAL A 64 11.50 7.89 -11.80
N GLU A 65 10.87 7.54 -12.92
CA GLU A 65 11.32 7.98 -14.25
C GLU A 65 11.17 9.50 -14.44
N GLN A 66 10.12 10.13 -13.90
CA GLN A 66 10.01 11.60 -13.92
C GLN A 66 11.17 12.26 -13.15
N VAL A 67 11.52 11.72 -11.98
CA VAL A 67 12.64 12.25 -11.17
C VAL A 67 13.97 12.09 -11.91
N LYS A 68 14.23 10.91 -12.49
CA LYS A 68 15.43 10.66 -13.31
C LYS A 68 15.56 11.62 -14.49
N ALA A 69 14.42 11.98 -15.09
CA ALA A 69 14.35 12.96 -16.16
C ALA A 69 14.46 14.43 -15.69
N GLY A 70 14.72 14.68 -14.41
CA GLY A 70 14.81 16.02 -13.82
C GLY A 70 13.47 16.77 -13.75
N LYS A 71 12.34 16.07 -13.93
CA LYS A 71 11.01 16.65 -13.90
C LYS A 71 10.47 16.73 -12.47
N SER A 72 9.66 17.74 -12.19
CA SER A 72 8.93 17.82 -10.92
C SER A 72 7.75 16.87 -10.93
N LEU A 73 7.57 16.12 -9.85
CA LEU A 73 6.41 15.23 -9.65
C LEU A 73 5.14 16.01 -9.31
N GLY A 74 5.28 17.26 -8.88
CA GLY A 74 4.14 18.06 -8.45
C GLY A 74 3.32 17.37 -7.36
N PHE A 75 2.00 17.50 -7.47
CA PHE A 75 1.04 16.94 -6.50
C PHE A 75 0.63 15.48 -6.80
N ASN A 76 1.10 14.88 -7.89
CA ASN A 76 0.79 13.49 -8.26
C ASN A 76 1.30 12.48 -7.22
N THR A 77 2.31 12.86 -6.42
CA THR A 77 2.78 12.06 -5.27
C THR A 77 1.69 11.84 -4.23
N SER A 78 0.72 12.73 -4.13
CA SER A 78 -0.43 12.58 -3.21
C SER A 78 -1.34 11.44 -3.65
N ALA A 79 -1.64 11.31 -4.95
CA ALA A 79 -2.42 10.20 -5.49
C ALA A 79 -1.69 8.86 -5.34
N MET A 80 -0.39 8.84 -5.66
CA MET A 80 0.46 7.64 -5.47
C MET A 80 0.49 7.19 -4.01
N LYS A 81 0.59 8.12 -3.06
CA LYS A 81 0.59 7.82 -1.62
C LYS A 81 -0.73 7.19 -1.17
N ILE A 82 -1.86 7.68 -1.66
CA ILE A 82 -3.18 7.09 -1.36
C ILE A 82 -3.28 5.70 -1.96
N ALA A 83 -2.97 5.55 -3.25
CA ALA A 83 -3.02 4.26 -3.94
C ALA A 83 -2.14 3.20 -3.27
N GLY A 84 -0.93 3.58 -2.83
CA GLY A 84 -0.04 2.67 -2.10
C GLY A 84 -0.56 2.28 -0.72
N ALA A 85 -1.18 3.21 0.02
CA ALA A 85 -1.79 2.88 1.30
C ALA A 85 -2.99 1.93 1.13
N ASP A 86 -3.84 2.19 0.13
CA ASP A 86 -5.02 1.37 -0.15
C ASP A 86 -4.62 -0.04 -0.64
N ALA A 87 -3.61 -0.15 -1.52
CA ALA A 87 -3.06 -1.44 -1.98
C ALA A 87 -2.51 -2.26 -0.81
N LEU A 88 -1.66 -1.66 0.04
CA LEU A 88 -1.09 -2.34 1.19
C LEU A 88 -2.17 -2.81 2.19
N HIS A 89 -3.18 -1.97 2.44
CA HIS A 89 -4.32 -2.35 3.28
C HIS A 89 -5.07 -3.54 2.69
N GLY A 90 -5.44 -3.50 1.41
CA GLY A 90 -6.15 -4.58 0.75
C GLY A 90 -5.43 -5.92 0.84
N VAL A 91 -4.11 -5.91 0.63
CA VAL A 91 -3.30 -7.13 0.74
C VAL A 91 -3.19 -7.62 2.18
N THR A 92 -2.93 -6.72 3.15
CA THR A 92 -2.75 -7.13 4.55
C THR A 92 -4.06 -7.52 5.25
N ASP A 93 -5.19 -6.94 4.85
CA ASP A 93 -6.52 -7.36 5.29
C ASP A 93 -6.81 -8.80 4.83
N LEU A 94 -6.50 -9.09 3.57
CA LEU A 94 -6.69 -10.42 3.00
C LEU A 94 -5.70 -11.45 3.58
N LEU A 95 -4.47 -11.01 3.90
CA LEU A 95 -3.47 -11.84 4.57
C LEU A 95 -3.93 -12.22 5.98
N LEU A 96 -4.49 -11.28 6.73
CA LEU A 96 -5.04 -11.54 8.06
C LEU A 96 -6.24 -12.50 8.00
N ASP A 97 -7.14 -12.31 7.02
CA ASP A 97 -8.26 -13.21 6.78
C ASP A 97 -7.78 -14.64 6.40
N ALA A 98 -6.76 -14.74 5.55
CA ALA A 98 -6.16 -16.02 5.19
C ALA A 98 -5.50 -16.73 6.36
N ALA A 99 -4.87 -16.00 7.28
CA ALA A 99 -4.26 -16.55 8.48
C ALA A 99 -5.32 -16.99 9.52
N GLY A 100 -6.52 -16.40 9.48
CA GLY A 100 -7.62 -16.77 10.38
C GLY A 100 -7.26 -16.55 11.86
N THR A 101 -7.70 -17.47 12.72
CA THR A 101 -7.44 -17.42 14.17
C THR A 101 -5.96 -17.54 14.52
N ASP A 102 -5.18 -18.19 13.65
CA ASP A 102 -3.74 -18.42 13.88
C ASP A 102 -2.93 -17.11 13.78
N ALA A 103 -3.49 -16.08 13.14
CA ALA A 103 -2.87 -14.76 13.11
C ALA A 103 -2.64 -14.13 14.49
N ALA A 104 -3.51 -14.44 15.45
CA ALA A 104 -3.43 -13.94 16.83
C ALA A 104 -2.77 -14.96 17.80
N SER A 105 -2.40 -16.14 17.30
CA SER A 105 -1.76 -17.19 18.09
C SER A 105 -0.28 -16.85 18.38
N GLU A 106 0.24 -17.38 19.48
CA GLU A 106 1.68 -17.40 19.74
C GLU A 106 2.40 -18.30 18.73
N GLU A 107 1.75 -19.40 18.30
CA GLU A 107 2.22 -20.25 17.21
C GLU A 107 1.76 -19.65 15.87
N LYS A 108 2.61 -18.83 15.28
CA LYS A 108 2.32 -18.17 14.00
C LYS A 108 2.40 -19.16 12.84
N PRO A 109 1.59 -18.95 11.77
CA PRO A 109 1.76 -19.71 10.53
C PRO A 109 3.21 -19.62 10.04
N VAL A 110 3.73 -20.72 9.53
CA VAL A 110 5.09 -20.76 8.99
C VAL A 110 5.03 -20.52 7.49
N ASP A 111 5.79 -19.53 7.01
CA ASP A 111 5.96 -19.22 5.62
C ASP A 111 7.45 -19.39 5.26
N ASP A 112 7.75 -20.29 4.33
CA ASP A 112 9.11 -20.65 3.90
C ASP A 112 10.08 -20.91 5.09
N GLY A 113 9.60 -21.65 6.09
CA GLY A 113 10.37 -22.00 7.29
C GLY A 113 10.49 -20.88 8.33
N GLN A 114 9.86 -19.74 8.12
CA GLN A 114 9.82 -18.62 9.05
C GLN A 114 8.42 -18.33 9.56
N ALA A 115 8.31 -17.89 10.81
CA ALA A 115 7.01 -17.48 11.37
C ALA A 115 6.47 -16.24 10.64
N LEU A 116 5.28 -16.35 10.04
CA LEU A 116 4.62 -15.25 9.34
C LEU A 116 3.81 -14.43 10.34
N ASP A 117 4.22 -13.19 10.58
CA ASP A 117 3.51 -12.25 11.44
C ASP A 117 2.41 -11.49 10.67
N ALA A 118 1.32 -12.19 10.29
CA ALA A 118 0.21 -11.60 9.55
C ALA A 118 -0.45 -10.45 10.32
N LEU A 119 -0.67 -10.60 11.64
CA LEU A 119 -1.23 -9.56 12.50
C LEU A 119 -0.29 -8.35 12.58
N GLY A 120 1.02 -8.56 12.75
CA GLY A 120 2.00 -7.48 12.79
C GLY A 120 2.03 -6.71 11.47
N LEU A 121 2.01 -7.38 10.32
CA LEU A 121 1.92 -6.75 9.01
C LEU A 121 0.63 -5.94 8.84
N PHE A 122 -0.51 -6.49 9.27
CA PHE A 122 -1.79 -5.78 9.27
C PHE A 122 -1.73 -4.51 10.11
N LEU A 123 -1.31 -4.59 11.38
CA LEU A 123 -1.21 -3.42 12.27
C LEU A 123 -0.20 -2.39 11.75
N LEU A 124 0.94 -2.86 11.23
CA LEU A 124 1.95 -1.99 10.65
C LEU A 124 1.43 -1.22 9.44
N SER A 125 0.60 -1.86 8.60
CA SER A 125 0.04 -1.24 7.41
C SER A 125 -0.87 -0.06 7.73
N ARG A 126 -1.57 -0.06 8.89
CA ARG A 126 -2.50 1.02 9.28
C ARG A 126 -1.85 2.40 9.32
N ARG A 127 -0.57 2.46 9.67
CA ARG A 127 0.20 3.72 9.64
C ARG A 127 0.36 4.31 8.24
N ALA A 128 0.18 3.52 7.18
CA ALA A 128 0.32 3.99 5.80
C ALA A 128 -0.65 5.12 5.44
N THR A 129 -1.81 5.21 6.09
CA THR A 129 -2.75 6.33 5.92
C THR A 129 -2.34 7.61 6.63
N ILE A 130 -1.40 7.54 7.57
CA ILE A 130 -0.98 8.66 8.43
C ILE A 130 0.38 9.20 8.00
N TRP A 131 1.37 8.33 7.77
CA TRP A 131 2.73 8.71 7.41
C TRP A 131 2.81 9.46 6.08
N GLY A 132 3.79 10.37 5.97
CA GLY A 132 3.97 11.21 4.77
C GLY A 132 2.81 12.18 4.53
N GLY A 133 1.96 12.38 5.55
CA GLY A 133 0.75 13.19 5.56
C GLY A 133 -0.53 12.35 5.46
N ALA A 134 -1.47 12.63 6.35
CA ALA A 134 -2.73 11.89 6.43
C ALA A 134 -3.46 11.82 5.09
N ALA A 135 -4.16 10.72 4.84
CA ALA A 135 -4.86 10.48 3.58
C ALA A 135 -5.86 11.59 3.25
N GLU A 136 -6.51 12.17 4.27
CA GLU A 136 -7.41 13.31 4.15
C GLU A 136 -6.70 14.55 3.61
N ILE A 137 -5.50 14.83 4.13
CA ILE A 137 -4.67 15.95 3.66
C ILE A 137 -4.24 15.71 2.21
N GLN A 138 -3.91 14.48 1.83
CA GLN A 138 -3.57 14.15 0.45
C GLN A 138 -4.77 14.35 -0.48
N ARG A 139 -5.99 13.96 -0.07
CA ARG A 139 -7.22 14.20 -0.83
C ARG A 139 -7.50 15.70 -0.99
N ASN A 140 -7.30 16.50 0.05
CA ASN A 140 -7.43 17.96 -0.03
C ASN A 140 -6.42 18.57 -1.00
N ILE A 141 -5.16 18.11 -0.97
CA ILE A 141 -4.14 18.55 -1.93
C ILE A 141 -4.55 18.21 -3.37
N ILE A 142 -5.08 17.03 -3.62
CA ILE A 142 -5.58 16.63 -4.94
C ILE A 142 -6.75 17.53 -5.35
N ALA A 143 -7.74 17.71 -4.49
CA ALA A 143 -8.91 18.53 -4.76
C ALA A 143 -8.54 19.99 -5.11
N GLU A 144 -7.68 20.61 -4.27
CA GLU A 144 -7.32 22.01 -4.45
C GLU A 144 -6.29 22.26 -5.56
N ARG A 145 -5.27 21.39 -5.67
CA ARG A 145 -4.10 21.66 -6.51
C ARG A 145 -4.10 20.95 -7.86
N ILE A 146 -4.86 19.85 -7.98
CA ILE A 146 -4.99 19.09 -9.22
C ILE A 146 -6.34 19.38 -9.87
N LEU A 147 -7.43 19.31 -9.09
CA LEU A 147 -8.80 19.48 -9.61
C LEU A 147 -9.30 20.94 -9.57
N GLY A 148 -8.57 21.86 -8.90
CA GLY A 148 -8.90 23.28 -8.86
C GLY A 148 -10.11 23.64 -7.99
N PHE A 149 -10.50 22.77 -7.06
CA PHE A 149 -11.60 23.05 -6.13
C PHE A 149 -11.22 24.18 -5.16
N PRO A 150 -12.20 25.00 -4.73
CA PRO A 150 -11.97 26.03 -3.75
C PRO A 150 -11.55 25.41 -2.40
N ARG A 151 -10.71 26.13 -1.65
CA ARG A 151 -10.37 25.71 -0.29
C ARG A 151 -11.59 25.75 0.60
N SER A 152 -11.84 24.66 1.33
CA SER A 152 -12.98 24.52 2.22
C SER A 152 -12.90 25.33 3.53
N TRP A 153 -11.71 25.86 3.84
CA TRP A 153 -11.46 26.68 5.05
C TRP A 153 -10.93 28.05 4.66
N ARG A 154 -11.76 29.00 4.87
CA ARG A 154 -11.39 30.41 5.14
C ARG A 154 -12.15 30.85 6.36
#